data_c71591702e5875a12becdffacbe872db
#
_entry.id   c71591702e5875a12becdffacbe872db
#
_cell.length_a   1.000
_cell.length_b   1.000
_cell.length_c   1.000
_cell.angle_alpha   90.00
_cell.angle_beta   90.00
_cell.angle_gamma   90.00
#
_symmetry.space_group_name_H-M   'P 1'
#
loop_
_entity.id
_entity.type
_entity.pdbx_description
1 polymer ?
#
loop_
_entity_poly.entity_id
_entity_poly.type
_entity_poly.pdbx_seq_one_letter_code
_entity_poly.pdbx_strand_id
1 'polypeptide(L)'
;MRSFITALQFLTRIRLVQQPDLTIEDFGRSVRCFTLVGLVLGSIQFLIGSVLISFLGISYVTAAIFVLLPILLTGGLHCDGFMDTVDGLFSGRSRERMLEIMKDSRTGSFGVVAFGCCLLFDFALVLDLGAAPTVLLVALFVLPVFGR
;
A
#
# COMPACT_ATOMS: atom_id res chain seq x y z
N MET A 1 6.63 22.49 1.54
CA MET A 1 5.42 22.04 2.26
C MET A 1 4.30 21.61 1.31
N ARG A 2 3.92 22.43 0.29
CA ARG A 2 2.84 22.06 -0.66
C ARG A 2 3.08 20.70 -1.33
N SER A 3 4.27 20.42 -1.88
CA SER A 3 4.60 19.14 -2.54
C SER A 3 4.48 17.93 -1.60
N PHE A 4 4.85 18.04 -0.33
CA PHE A 4 4.69 16.97 0.64
C PHE A 4 3.20 16.68 0.96
N ILE A 5 2.40 17.75 1.14
CA ILE A 5 0.95 17.60 1.38
C ILE A 5 0.28 16.95 0.15
N THR A 6 0.66 17.36 -1.06
CA THR A 6 0.18 16.73 -2.30
C THR A 6 0.53 15.25 -2.35
N ALA A 7 1.80 14.88 -2.07
CA ALA A 7 2.24 13.50 -2.02
C ALA A 7 1.48 12.68 -0.97
N LEU A 8 1.32 13.23 0.23
CA LEU A 8 0.62 12.56 1.33
C LEU A 8 -0.85 12.30 0.98
N GLN A 9 -1.55 13.31 0.46
CA GLN A 9 -2.97 13.19 0.07
C GLN A 9 -3.18 12.29 -1.15
N PHE A 10 -2.20 12.20 -2.03
CA PHE A 10 -2.24 11.30 -3.18
C PHE A 10 -2.03 9.83 -2.78
N LEU A 11 -1.04 9.56 -1.94
CA LEU A 11 -0.63 8.20 -1.57
C LEU A 11 -1.41 7.62 -0.38
N THR A 12 -2.21 8.45 0.30
CA THR A 12 -2.93 8.05 1.51
C THR A 12 -4.36 8.58 1.52
N ARG A 13 -5.16 8.06 2.44
CA ARG A 13 -6.50 8.61 2.75
C ARG A 13 -6.45 9.81 3.69
N ILE A 14 -5.27 10.23 4.13
CA ILE A 14 -5.08 11.36 5.04
C ILE A 14 -5.26 12.66 4.26
N ARG A 15 -6.35 13.36 4.50
CA ARG A 15 -6.63 14.67 3.90
C ARG A 15 -6.39 15.77 4.93
N LEU A 16 -5.34 16.57 4.73
CA LEU A 16 -4.97 17.65 5.64
C LEU A 16 -5.57 19.01 5.21
N VAL A 17 -5.62 19.25 3.91
CA VAL A 17 -6.04 20.55 3.34
C VAL A 17 -6.80 20.32 2.05
N GLN A 18 -7.82 21.11 1.80
CA GLN A 18 -8.38 21.21 0.46
C GLN A 18 -7.36 21.96 -0.42
N GLN A 19 -6.88 21.28 -1.45
CA GLN A 19 -5.98 21.90 -2.45
C GLN A 19 -6.80 22.13 -3.73
N PRO A 20 -7.24 23.36 -3.97
CA PRO A 20 -7.82 23.70 -5.27
C PRO A 20 -6.70 23.70 -6.32
N ASP A 21 -7.00 23.26 -7.52
CA ASP A 21 -6.19 23.39 -8.74
C ASP A 21 -4.77 22.79 -8.66
N LEU A 22 -4.66 21.48 -8.45
CA LEU A 22 -3.39 20.77 -8.60
C LEU A 22 -3.03 20.66 -10.09
N THR A 23 -1.90 21.23 -10.46
CA THR A 23 -1.35 21.12 -11.82
C THR A 23 -0.53 19.82 -11.96
N ILE A 24 -0.32 19.38 -13.22
CA ILE A 24 0.57 18.23 -13.54
C ILE A 24 1.98 18.50 -12.98
N GLU A 25 2.42 19.75 -12.98
CA GLU A 25 3.73 20.14 -12.45
C GLU A 25 3.82 19.99 -10.92
N ASP A 26 2.74 20.30 -10.19
CA ASP A 26 2.65 20.10 -8.74
C ASP A 26 2.75 18.59 -8.41
N PHE A 27 2.12 17.74 -9.22
CA PHE A 27 2.25 16.29 -9.11
C PHE A 27 3.68 15.82 -9.36
N GLY A 28 4.31 16.27 -10.45
CA GLY A 28 5.71 15.93 -10.76
C GLY A 28 6.66 16.32 -9.61
N ARG A 29 6.45 17.49 -9.01
CA ARG A 29 7.25 17.96 -7.86
C ARG A 29 6.99 17.13 -6.58
N SER A 30 5.80 16.57 -6.43
CA SER A 30 5.43 15.78 -5.25
C SER A 30 6.11 14.43 -5.18
N VAL A 31 6.53 13.85 -6.30
CA VAL A 31 7.23 12.55 -6.37
C VAL A 31 8.48 12.53 -5.49
N ARG A 32 9.20 13.65 -5.38
CA ARG A 32 10.37 13.77 -4.50
C ARG A 32 10.06 13.54 -3.01
N CYS A 33 8.79 13.66 -2.63
CA CYS A 33 8.33 13.49 -1.25
C CYS A 33 7.73 12.10 -0.98
N PHE A 34 7.74 11.19 -1.95
CA PHE A 34 7.12 9.87 -1.80
C PHE A 34 7.79 9.06 -0.69
N THR A 35 9.12 9.05 -0.64
CA THR A 35 9.88 8.39 0.44
C THR A 35 9.55 8.98 1.83
N LEU A 36 9.32 10.30 1.92
CA LEU A 36 8.89 10.93 3.18
C LEU A 36 7.48 10.48 3.59
N VAL A 37 6.58 10.27 2.64
CA VAL A 37 5.27 9.67 2.91
C VAL A 37 5.42 8.23 3.37
N GLY A 38 6.35 7.48 2.77
CA GLY A 38 6.73 6.14 3.23
C GLY A 38 7.19 6.14 4.69
N LEU A 39 8.02 7.11 5.09
CA LEU A 39 8.45 7.30 6.48
C LEU A 39 7.27 7.53 7.44
N VAL A 40 6.33 8.39 7.05
CA VAL A 40 5.10 8.63 7.85
C VAL A 40 4.30 7.34 8.01
N LEU A 41 4.04 6.63 6.92
CA LEU A 41 3.30 5.37 6.95
C LEU A 41 4.00 4.29 7.76
N GLY A 42 5.32 4.14 7.59
CA GLY A 42 6.13 3.20 8.36
C GLY A 42 6.12 3.53 9.84
N SER A 43 6.21 4.81 10.21
CA SER A 43 6.10 5.25 11.60
C SER A 43 4.73 4.92 12.22
N ILE A 44 3.65 5.15 11.48
CA ILE A 44 2.28 4.80 11.92
C ILE A 44 2.18 3.29 12.12
N GLN A 45 2.65 2.48 11.17
CA GLN A 45 2.61 1.01 11.27
C GLN A 45 3.47 0.50 12.42
N PHE A 46 4.65 1.06 12.63
CA PHE A 46 5.53 0.72 13.75
C PHE A 46 4.87 1.03 15.10
N LEU A 47 4.29 2.22 15.25
CA LEU A 47 3.64 2.63 16.51
C LEU A 47 2.42 1.75 16.81
N ILE A 48 1.52 1.60 15.83
CA ILE A 48 0.33 0.74 15.99
C ILE A 48 0.77 -0.70 16.23
N GLY A 49 1.77 -1.19 15.49
CA GLY A 49 2.30 -2.53 15.66
C GLY A 49 2.88 -2.78 17.05
N SER A 50 3.66 -1.84 17.57
CA SER A 50 4.22 -1.93 18.92
C SER A 50 3.13 -2.02 19.98
N VAL A 51 2.09 -1.20 19.86
CA VAL A 51 0.93 -1.21 20.77
C VAL A 51 0.18 -2.54 20.68
N LEU A 52 -0.15 -2.98 19.47
CA LEU A 52 -0.89 -4.23 19.25
C LEU A 52 -0.13 -5.44 19.77
N ILE A 53 1.16 -5.53 19.51
CA ILE A 53 1.99 -6.64 20.00
C ILE A 53 2.08 -6.62 21.54
N SER A 54 2.20 -5.44 22.14
CA SER A 54 2.29 -5.31 23.60
C SER A 54 1.01 -5.74 24.33
N PHE A 55 -0.17 -5.48 23.75
CA PHE A 55 -1.46 -5.78 24.39
C PHE A 55 -2.06 -7.11 23.97
N LEU A 56 -1.94 -7.50 22.72
CA LEU A 56 -2.59 -8.68 22.14
C LEU A 56 -1.60 -9.80 21.76
N GLY A 57 -0.31 -9.52 21.77
CA GLY A 57 0.70 -10.45 21.25
C GLY A 57 0.56 -10.67 19.76
N ILE A 58 1.28 -11.66 19.25
CA ILE A 58 1.14 -12.13 17.86
C ILE A 58 0.03 -13.18 17.82
N SER A 59 -0.97 -12.92 17.00
CA SER A 59 -2.12 -13.79 16.80
C SER A 59 -2.62 -13.66 15.36
N TYR A 60 -3.53 -14.54 14.94
CA TYR A 60 -4.16 -14.43 13.62
C TYR A 60 -4.86 -13.07 13.41
N VAL A 61 -5.44 -12.52 14.47
CA VAL A 61 -6.11 -11.20 14.41
C VAL A 61 -5.11 -10.07 14.23
N THR A 62 -4.02 -10.06 15.02
CA THR A 62 -2.98 -9.04 14.87
C THR A 62 -2.28 -9.14 13.50
N ALA A 63 -2.05 -10.34 12.98
CA ALA A 63 -1.51 -10.53 11.64
C ALA A 63 -2.46 -9.98 10.57
N ALA A 64 -3.75 -10.24 10.67
CA ALA A 64 -4.74 -9.68 9.74
C ALA A 64 -4.76 -8.14 9.79
N ILE A 65 -4.67 -7.54 10.98
CA ILE A 65 -4.60 -6.09 11.14
C ILE A 65 -3.34 -5.54 10.44
N PHE A 66 -2.17 -6.18 10.59
CA PHE A 66 -0.94 -5.72 9.95
C PHE A 66 -0.99 -5.77 8.43
N VAL A 67 -1.66 -6.76 7.85
CA VAL A 67 -1.87 -6.84 6.40
C VAL A 67 -2.88 -5.79 5.91
N LEU A 68 -3.97 -5.58 6.65
CA LEU A 68 -5.03 -4.66 6.25
C LEU A 68 -4.68 -3.18 6.50
N LEU A 69 -3.89 -2.88 7.52
CA LEU A 69 -3.56 -1.51 7.92
C LEU A 69 -2.96 -0.67 6.78
N PRO A 70 -1.91 -1.12 6.05
CA PRO A 70 -1.39 -0.35 4.93
C PRO A 70 -2.41 -0.15 3.80
N ILE A 71 -3.27 -1.10 3.55
CA ILE A 71 -4.34 -1.00 2.54
C ILE A 71 -5.33 0.10 2.95
N LEU A 72 -5.76 0.10 4.20
CA LEU A 72 -6.68 1.12 4.72
C LEU A 72 -6.07 2.52 4.71
N LEU A 73 -4.81 2.65 5.12
CA LEU A 73 -4.10 3.94 5.15
C LEU A 73 -3.92 4.53 3.75
N THR A 74 -3.67 3.69 2.74
CA THR A 74 -3.47 4.13 1.35
C THR A 74 -4.75 4.16 0.53
N GLY A 75 -5.83 3.58 1.06
CA GLY A 75 -7.09 3.43 0.33
C GLY A 75 -7.01 2.44 -0.82
N GLY A 76 -6.04 1.52 -0.79
CA GLY A 76 -5.92 0.46 -1.79
C GLY A 76 -5.29 0.88 -3.12
N LEU A 77 -4.77 2.11 -3.25
CA LEU A 77 -4.23 2.63 -4.53
C LEU A 77 -3.23 1.67 -5.20
N HIS A 78 -2.33 1.06 -4.40
CA HIS A 78 -1.33 0.12 -4.94
C HIS A 78 -1.94 -1.25 -5.24
N CYS A 79 -2.95 -1.65 -4.49
CA CYS A 79 -3.69 -2.89 -4.72
C CYS A 79 -4.45 -2.83 -6.04
N ASP A 80 -5.10 -1.69 -6.30
CA ASP A 80 -5.81 -1.39 -7.54
C ASP A 80 -4.85 -1.49 -8.75
N GLY A 81 -3.76 -0.74 -8.73
CA GLY A 81 -2.76 -0.80 -9.81
C GLY A 81 -2.11 -2.18 -9.98
N PHE A 82 -1.97 -2.96 -8.90
CA PHE A 82 -1.51 -4.35 -8.98
C PHE A 82 -2.53 -5.23 -9.69
N MET A 83 -3.81 -5.16 -9.30
CA MET A 83 -4.89 -5.94 -9.90
C MET A 83 -5.05 -5.59 -11.39
N ASP A 84 -5.07 -4.32 -11.75
CA ASP A 84 -5.16 -3.85 -13.13
C ASP A 84 -4.00 -4.37 -13.98
N THR A 85 -2.79 -4.34 -13.42
CA THR A 85 -1.58 -4.84 -14.09
C THR A 85 -1.68 -6.34 -14.35
N VAL A 86 -2.12 -7.10 -13.35
CA VAL A 86 -2.31 -8.56 -13.49
C VAL A 86 -3.38 -8.88 -14.52
N ASP A 87 -4.53 -8.21 -14.47
CA ASP A 87 -5.60 -8.42 -15.45
C ASP A 87 -5.14 -8.11 -16.88
N GLY A 88 -4.39 -7.04 -17.08
CA GLY A 88 -3.80 -6.72 -18.37
C GLY A 88 -2.82 -7.78 -18.86
N LEU A 89 -1.84 -8.13 -18.04
CA LEU A 89 -0.76 -9.07 -18.40
C LEU A 89 -1.29 -10.48 -18.66
N PHE A 90 -2.17 -10.98 -17.81
CA PHE A 90 -2.74 -12.33 -17.94
C PHE A 90 -3.88 -12.43 -18.95
N SER A 91 -4.31 -11.31 -19.56
CA SER A 91 -5.32 -11.32 -20.62
C SER A 91 -4.87 -12.06 -21.89
N GLY A 92 -3.57 -12.21 -22.12
CA GLY A 92 -3.00 -12.83 -23.33
C GLY A 92 -3.31 -12.05 -24.61
N ARG A 93 -3.63 -10.76 -24.52
CA ARG A 93 -4.01 -9.89 -25.66
C ARG A 93 -2.82 -9.12 -26.21
N SER A 94 -3.01 -8.36 -27.32
CA SER A 94 -2.02 -7.44 -27.82
C SER A 94 -1.70 -6.35 -26.79
N ARG A 95 -0.52 -5.72 -26.93
CA ARG A 95 -0.08 -4.66 -26.01
C ARG A 95 -1.10 -3.52 -25.88
N GLU A 96 -1.69 -3.11 -26.99
CA GLU A 96 -2.68 -2.03 -27.03
C GLU A 96 -3.91 -2.43 -26.19
N ARG A 97 -4.37 -3.67 -26.36
CA ARG A 97 -5.53 -4.18 -25.62
C ARG A 97 -5.24 -4.42 -24.15
N MET A 98 -4.00 -4.84 -23.78
CA MET A 98 -3.57 -4.90 -22.38
C MET A 98 -3.65 -3.53 -21.71
N LEU A 99 -3.14 -2.47 -22.37
CA LEU A 99 -3.19 -1.11 -21.83
C LEU A 99 -4.63 -0.56 -21.71
N GLU A 100 -5.54 -0.99 -22.58
CA GLU A 100 -6.96 -0.66 -22.44
C GLU A 100 -7.59 -1.35 -21.22
N ILE A 101 -7.27 -2.63 -21.01
CA ILE A 101 -7.74 -3.40 -19.84
C ILE A 101 -7.24 -2.74 -18.54
N MET A 102 -5.96 -2.36 -18.47
CA MET A 102 -5.38 -1.67 -17.31
C MET A 102 -5.99 -0.29 -17.02
N LYS A 103 -6.69 0.30 -17.98
CA LYS A 103 -7.40 1.58 -17.81
C LYS A 103 -8.89 1.42 -17.55
N ASP A 104 -9.41 0.20 -17.68
CA ASP A 104 -10.81 -0.09 -17.40
C ASP A 104 -11.04 -0.11 -15.89
N SER A 105 -12.05 0.59 -15.41
CA SER A 105 -12.41 0.62 -13.99
C SER A 105 -13.02 -0.69 -13.48
N ARG A 106 -13.21 -1.69 -14.34
CA ARG A 106 -13.74 -3.01 -13.98
C ARG A 106 -12.60 -3.94 -13.63
N THR A 107 -12.58 -4.44 -12.42
CA THR A 107 -11.61 -5.44 -11.97
C THR A 107 -11.91 -6.80 -12.60
N GLY A 108 -10.91 -7.42 -13.19
CA GLY A 108 -11.00 -8.75 -13.76
C GLY A 108 -10.73 -9.85 -12.72
N SER A 109 -11.01 -11.09 -13.10
CA SER A 109 -10.86 -12.24 -12.21
C SER A 109 -9.40 -12.58 -11.89
N PHE A 110 -8.48 -12.33 -12.81
CA PHE A 110 -7.05 -12.59 -12.59
C PHE A 110 -6.47 -11.68 -11.51
N GLY A 111 -6.81 -10.38 -11.55
CA GLY A 111 -6.41 -9.42 -10.53
C GLY A 111 -6.92 -9.80 -9.15
N VAL A 112 -8.20 -10.18 -9.04
CA VAL A 112 -8.79 -10.62 -7.76
C VAL A 112 -8.09 -11.85 -7.21
N VAL A 113 -7.86 -12.88 -8.04
CA VAL A 113 -7.20 -14.12 -7.61
C VAL A 113 -5.76 -13.83 -7.17
N ALA A 114 -4.99 -13.07 -7.96
CA ALA A 114 -3.62 -12.75 -7.64
C ALA A 114 -3.52 -11.91 -6.35
N PHE A 115 -4.41 -10.94 -6.17
CA PHE A 115 -4.45 -10.14 -4.96
C PHE A 115 -4.82 -10.98 -3.73
N GLY A 116 -5.78 -11.91 -3.86
CA GLY A 116 -6.11 -12.86 -2.80
C GLY A 116 -4.91 -13.75 -2.41
N CYS A 117 -4.15 -14.23 -3.39
CA CYS A 117 -2.91 -14.99 -3.13
C CYS A 117 -1.86 -14.13 -2.41
N CYS A 118 -1.66 -12.87 -2.81
CA CYS A 118 -0.76 -11.94 -2.13
C CYS A 118 -1.19 -11.73 -0.67
N LEU A 119 -2.47 -11.47 -0.41
CA LEU A 119 -2.97 -11.28 0.96
C LEU A 119 -2.73 -12.51 1.85
N LEU A 120 -2.95 -13.72 1.32
CA LEU A 120 -2.69 -14.97 2.06
C LEU A 120 -1.20 -15.14 2.34
N PHE A 121 -0.35 -14.82 1.36
CA PHE A 121 1.09 -14.89 1.53
C PHE A 121 1.59 -13.87 2.56
N ASP A 122 1.16 -12.62 2.47
CA ASP A 122 1.51 -11.57 3.43
C ASP A 122 1.05 -11.94 4.85
N PHE A 123 -0.15 -12.50 4.97
CA PHE A 123 -0.67 -12.96 6.26
C PHE A 123 0.20 -14.08 6.87
N ALA A 124 0.58 -15.08 6.07
CA ALA A 124 1.46 -16.15 6.51
C ALA A 124 2.85 -15.61 6.89
N LEU A 125 3.40 -14.69 6.09
CA LEU A 125 4.68 -14.07 6.34
C LEU A 125 4.69 -13.25 7.64
N VAL A 126 3.63 -12.51 7.93
CA VAL A 126 3.50 -11.76 9.18
C VAL A 126 3.45 -12.70 10.38
N LEU A 127 2.77 -13.85 10.29
CA LEU A 127 2.76 -14.84 11.36
C LEU A 127 4.15 -15.45 11.59
N ASP A 128 4.87 -15.76 10.55
CA ASP A 128 6.23 -16.31 10.62
C ASP A 128 7.19 -15.29 11.25
N LEU A 129 7.17 -14.05 10.76
CA LEU A 129 7.97 -12.95 11.31
C LEU A 129 7.58 -12.61 12.75
N GLY A 130 6.38 -12.97 13.15
CA GLY A 130 5.89 -12.82 14.52
C GLY A 130 6.72 -13.59 15.56
N ALA A 131 7.45 -14.64 15.16
CA ALA A 131 8.42 -15.33 16.01
C ALA A 131 9.59 -14.40 16.44
N ALA A 132 9.84 -13.33 15.69
CA ALA A 132 10.84 -12.31 15.98
C ALA A 132 10.18 -10.90 15.93
N PRO A 133 9.43 -10.48 16.96
CA PRO A 133 8.61 -9.26 16.92
C PRO A 133 9.39 -7.99 16.56
N THR A 134 10.65 -7.90 16.97
CA THR A 134 11.51 -6.77 16.61
C THR A 134 11.76 -6.71 15.10
N VAL A 135 12.00 -7.86 14.47
CA VAL A 135 12.19 -7.95 13.00
C VAL A 135 10.92 -7.56 12.28
N LEU A 136 9.77 -8.04 12.75
CA LEU A 136 8.46 -7.68 12.20
C LEU A 136 8.23 -6.15 12.28
N LEU A 137 8.47 -5.54 13.44
CA LEU A 137 8.30 -4.09 13.63
C LEU A 137 9.23 -3.28 12.72
N VAL A 138 10.48 -3.71 12.59
CA VAL A 138 11.44 -3.07 11.65
C VAL A 138 10.96 -3.22 10.21
N ALA A 139 10.47 -4.39 9.82
CA ALA A 139 9.90 -4.61 8.49
C ALA A 139 8.70 -3.69 8.23
N LEU A 140 7.76 -3.60 9.15
CA LEU A 140 6.60 -2.70 9.06
C LEU A 140 6.99 -1.23 8.91
N PHE A 141 8.11 -0.81 9.51
CA PHE A 141 8.64 0.54 9.35
C PHE A 141 9.32 0.74 7.99
N VAL A 142 10.20 -0.20 7.61
CA VAL A 142 11.13 -0.04 6.48
C VAL A 142 10.46 -0.27 5.13
N LEU A 143 9.55 -1.26 5.03
CA LEU A 143 8.91 -1.61 3.77
C LEU A 143 8.17 -0.43 3.10
N PRO A 144 7.38 0.40 3.82
CA PRO A 144 6.74 1.55 3.20
C PRO A 144 7.72 2.62 2.71
N VAL A 145 8.91 2.72 3.32
CA VAL A 145 9.95 3.69 2.93
C VAL A 145 10.56 3.33 1.57
N PHE A 146 10.85 2.04 1.37
CA PHE A 146 11.44 1.56 0.12
C PHE A 146 10.41 1.32 -1.00
N GLY A 147 9.15 1.06 -0.64
CA GLY A 147 8.08 0.82 -1.60
C GLY A 147 7.49 2.09 -2.21
N ARG A 148 8.01 3.25 -1.86
CA ARG A 148 7.55 4.58 -2.32
C ARG A 148 8.75 5.39 -2.75
#